data_496b76995c522b71862cd48f51b373c9
#
_entry.id   496b76995c522b71862cd48f51b373c9
#
_cell.length_a   1.000
_cell.length_b   1.000
_cell.length_c   1.000
_cell.angle_alpha   90.00
_cell.angle_beta   90.00
_cell.angle_gamma   90.00
#
_symmetry.space_group_name_H-M   'P 1'
#
loop_
_entity.id
_entity.type
_entity.pdbx_description
1 polymer ?
#
loop_
_entity_poly.entity_id
_entity_poly.type
_entity_poly.pdbx_seq_one_letter_code
_entity_poly.pdbx_strand_id
1 'polypeptide(L)'
;MATTGNDNTGDGSISNPYKSLMKCQEKANSGDKVIIRGGTYTNFAITDSDNNYNYIFKFTKSGVTYQGYESEKVVFDFEFNSKYKLKNNKATQRVAAFHIAKNVKDITFRDFDCTRVPVLTYNEVAALGGKLLTQSECFQSYGKNIHFNRVNAYNNQGIGFYFLGTDSYNVAYRCDAYNNVGYDQASIGNADGFGGHGTGAKFLECRAWDNSDDNYDCINSYGRNIFDTCWSFRLNLGTDKIQDGNGFKVGGFNKDPNAKSKLNGGVPPVHLVKNCLSASHKSNGFYANHQPGQAAVWFNNRAYNNKANFDMTEGSETWQVDSNGQVVDICGTREVLWFNIAHKYSSGLKNSQSMYGTEGNLYMANVPDSKNKYNSWNFRDITIKDDDFLSLDLRELTKARGSAGELPNVNFLKLNPKGPNYAKLKTIEDELSKYTCDDNGNITKK
;
A
#
# COMPACT_ATOMS: atom_id res chain seq x y z
N MET A 1 -7.51 27.84 -5.33
CA MET A 1 -8.50 27.94 -4.23
C MET A 1 -7.81 28.37 -2.94
N ALA A 2 -8.57 28.93 -1.98
CA ALA A 2 -8.07 29.30 -0.66
C ALA A 2 -9.16 29.16 0.41
N THR A 3 -8.76 29.00 1.69
CA THR A 3 -9.71 28.92 2.81
C THR A 3 -10.58 30.18 2.95
N THR A 4 -10.04 31.32 2.52
CA THR A 4 -10.72 32.64 2.51
C THR A 4 -11.49 32.91 1.22
N GLY A 5 -11.47 31.99 0.26
CA GLY A 5 -12.12 32.13 -1.04
C GLY A 5 -13.65 32.13 -0.98
N ASN A 6 -14.27 32.46 -2.12
CA ASN A 6 -15.73 32.50 -2.27
C ASN A 6 -16.15 31.89 -3.61
N ASP A 7 -17.02 30.90 -3.60
CA ASP A 7 -17.45 30.21 -4.81
C ASP A 7 -18.47 31.00 -5.64
N ASN A 8 -19.15 32.01 -5.07
CA ASN A 8 -20.13 32.82 -5.75
C ASN A 8 -19.52 34.05 -6.43
N THR A 9 -18.54 34.68 -5.76
CA THR A 9 -17.92 35.92 -6.21
C THR A 9 -16.47 35.77 -6.70
N GLY A 10 -15.84 34.62 -6.38
CA GLY A 10 -14.50 34.30 -6.82
C GLY A 10 -14.42 34.13 -8.33
N ASP A 11 -13.29 34.51 -8.91
CA ASP A 11 -12.96 34.35 -10.33
C ASP A 11 -11.80 33.34 -10.56
N GLY A 12 -11.25 32.80 -9.46
CA GLY A 12 -10.13 31.86 -9.50
C GLY A 12 -8.75 32.48 -9.53
N SER A 13 -8.65 33.82 -9.53
CA SER A 13 -7.39 34.53 -9.40
C SER A 13 -6.81 34.41 -7.99
N ILE A 14 -5.54 34.80 -7.82
CA ILE A 14 -4.89 34.76 -6.50
C ILE A 14 -5.51 35.81 -5.54
N SER A 15 -6.03 36.90 -6.04
CA SER A 15 -6.68 37.97 -5.26
C SER A 15 -8.16 37.68 -4.96
N ASN A 16 -8.80 36.84 -5.76
CA ASN A 16 -10.22 36.49 -5.63
C ASN A 16 -10.45 35.00 -5.86
N PRO A 17 -9.89 34.10 -5.00
CA PRO A 17 -9.90 32.67 -5.20
C PRO A 17 -11.28 32.02 -4.97
N TYR A 18 -11.50 30.88 -5.58
CA TYR A 18 -12.60 30.00 -5.17
C TYR A 18 -12.34 29.39 -3.79
N LYS A 19 -13.42 29.04 -3.11
CA LYS A 19 -13.37 28.43 -1.78
C LYS A 19 -13.27 26.90 -1.85
N SER A 20 -14.01 26.26 -2.75
CA SER A 20 -14.11 24.82 -2.80
C SER A 20 -13.35 24.20 -3.98
N LEU A 21 -12.88 22.96 -3.75
CA LEU A 21 -12.19 22.17 -4.76
C LEU A 21 -13.14 21.81 -5.93
N MET A 22 -14.42 21.59 -5.64
CA MET A 22 -15.42 21.25 -6.66
C MET A 22 -15.76 22.46 -7.54
N LYS A 23 -15.75 23.67 -7.01
CA LYS A 23 -15.87 24.87 -7.84
C LYS A 23 -14.67 25.07 -8.76
N CYS A 24 -13.48 24.76 -8.26
CA CYS A 24 -12.29 24.75 -9.11
C CYS A 24 -12.41 23.71 -10.23
N GLN A 25 -12.86 22.48 -9.91
CA GLN A 25 -13.10 21.45 -10.93
C GLN A 25 -14.13 21.91 -11.97
N GLU A 26 -15.22 22.54 -11.53
CA GLU A 26 -16.28 23.07 -12.45
C GLU A 26 -15.66 24.00 -13.51
N LYS A 27 -14.75 24.86 -13.11
CA LYS A 27 -14.10 25.87 -13.95
C LYS A 27 -12.91 25.38 -14.75
N ALA A 28 -12.21 24.35 -14.27
CA ALA A 28 -10.99 23.85 -14.90
C ALA A 28 -11.29 23.11 -16.23
N ASN A 29 -10.38 23.24 -17.16
CA ASN A 29 -10.33 22.49 -18.42
C ASN A 29 -9.15 21.51 -18.41
N SER A 30 -9.11 20.60 -19.35
CA SER A 30 -7.95 19.71 -19.53
C SER A 30 -6.69 20.54 -19.82
N GLY A 31 -5.61 20.24 -19.10
CA GLY A 31 -4.35 20.98 -19.10
C GLY A 31 -4.21 22.01 -17.99
N ASP A 32 -5.30 22.40 -17.34
CA ASP A 32 -5.26 23.38 -16.27
C ASP A 32 -4.63 22.87 -14.97
N LYS A 33 -4.10 23.82 -14.19
CA LYS A 33 -3.62 23.60 -12.83
C LYS A 33 -4.48 24.33 -11.82
N VAL A 34 -5.10 23.58 -10.92
CA VAL A 34 -5.78 24.12 -9.75
C VAL A 34 -4.75 24.27 -8.63
N ILE A 35 -4.42 25.51 -8.31
CA ILE A 35 -3.50 25.82 -7.22
C ILE A 35 -4.28 25.95 -5.90
N ILE A 36 -3.83 25.22 -4.89
CA ILE A 36 -4.45 25.15 -3.57
C ILE A 36 -3.54 25.87 -2.58
N ARG A 37 -4.01 26.99 -2.04
CA ARG A 37 -3.26 27.77 -1.05
C ARG A 37 -3.19 27.05 0.29
N GLY A 38 -2.17 27.33 1.07
CA GLY A 38 -2.00 26.75 2.40
C GLY A 38 -3.17 26.99 3.33
N GLY A 39 -3.39 26.04 4.22
CA GLY A 39 -4.42 26.08 5.24
C GLY A 39 -5.06 24.70 5.47
N THR A 40 -5.86 24.64 6.52
CA THR A 40 -6.70 23.47 6.84
C THR A 40 -8.10 23.69 6.31
N TYR A 41 -8.47 22.88 5.35
CA TYR A 41 -9.80 22.90 4.73
C TYR A 41 -10.68 21.91 5.47
N THR A 42 -11.88 22.35 5.88
CA THR A 42 -12.87 21.59 6.64
C THR A 42 -14.28 21.83 6.12
N ASN A 43 -15.25 21.18 6.71
CA ASN A 43 -16.69 21.43 6.48
C ASN A 43 -17.12 21.32 5.03
N PHE A 44 -16.71 20.27 4.34
CA PHE A 44 -17.04 20.01 2.95
C PHE A 44 -18.52 19.69 2.74
N ALA A 45 -19.02 19.91 1.53
CA ALA A 45 -20.31 19.38 1.08
C ALA A 45 -20.13 17.94 0.58
N ILE A 46 -21.16 17.11 0.72
CA ILE A 46 -21.27 15.85 -0.03
C ILE A 46 -21.69 16.23 -1.45
N THR A 47 -20.89 15.84 -2.44
CA THR A 47 -21.15 16.22 -3.83
C THR A 47 -22.01 15.21 -4.59
N ASP A 48 -22.01 13.95 -4.15
CA ASP A 48 -22.81 12.88 -4.70
C ASP A 48 -22.95 11.72 -3.70
N SER A 49 -23.93 10.84 -3.93
CA SER A 49 -24.16 9.65 -3.13
C SER A 49 -24.77 8.54 -3.95
N ASP A 50 -24.45 7.30 -3.61
CA ASP A 50 -25.16 6.12 -4.10
C ASP A 50 -25.53 5.17 -2.95
N ASN A 51 -25.89 3.93 -3.27
CA ASN A 51 -26.26 2.95 -2.27
C ASN A 51 -25.10 2.50 -1.37
N ASN A 52 -23.86 2.77 -1.75
CA ASN A 52 -22.66 2.29 -1.04
C ASN A 52 -21.79 3.42 -0.50
N TYR A 53 -21.83 4.61 -1.10
CA TYR A 53 -20.93 5.71 -0.80
C TYR A 53 -21.62 7.05 -0.65
N ASN A 54 -21.08 7.89 0.24
CA ASN A 54 -21.09 9.33 0.11
C ASN A 54 -19.76 9.77 -0.51
N TYR A 55 -19.82 10.53 -1.58
CA TYR A 55 -18.67 11.12 -2.28
C TYR A 55 -18.52 12.58 -1.88
N ILE A 56 -17.37 12.94 -1.30
CA ILE A 56 -17.14 14.31 -0.84
C ILE A 56 -16.53 15.14 -1.99
N PHE A 57 -15.49 14.66 -2.62
CA PHE A 57 -14.93 15.24 -3.84
C PHE A 57 -15.02 14.20 -4.96
N LYS A 58 -15.99 14.38 -5.86
CA LYS A 58 -16.14 13.50 -7.02
C LYS A 58 -15.52 14.14 -8.25
N PHE A 59 -14.40 13.56 -8.70
CA PHE A 59 -13.68 14.03 -9.88
C PHE A 59 -14.25 13.36 -11.14
N THR A 60 -14.68 14.21 -12.09
CA THR A 60 -15.33 13.81 -13.35
C THR A 60 -14.65 14.41 -14.57
N LYS A 61 -13.67 15.31 -14.39
CA LYS A 61 -12.91 15.94 -15.47
C LYS A 61 -11.52 15.36 -15.57
N SER A 62 -11.08 15.08 -16.77
CA SER A 62 -9.75 14.54 -17.10
C SER A 62 -8.73 15.66 -17.34
N GLY A 63 -7.45 15.33 -17.21
CA GLY A 63 -6.33 16.18 -17.62
C GLY A 63 -6.05 17.38 -16.72
N VAL A 64 -6.52 17.35 -15.47
CA VAL A 64 -6.35 18.49 -14.52
C VAL A 64 -5.30 18.14 -13.46
N THR A 65 -4.45 19.09 -13.13
CA THR A 65 -3.52 18.99 -11.99
C THR A 65 -4.07 19.76 -10.80
N TYR A 66 -4.18 19.11 -9.65
CA TYR A 66 -4.55 19.72 -8.36
C TYR A 66 -3.33 19.71 -7.45
N GLN A 67 -2.77 20.90 -7.12
CA GLN A 67 -1.54 20.94 -6.35
C GLN A 67 -1.52 22.04 -5.28
N GLY A 68 -0.89 21.73 -4.15
CA GLY A 68 -0.52 22.72 -3.15
C GLY A 68 0.39 23.81 -3.73
N TYR A 69 0.27 25.02 -3.23
CA TYR A 69 1.08 26.14 -3.67
C TYR A 69 2.46 26.10 -3.01
N GLU A 70 3.50 25.92 -3.79
CA GLU A 70 4.91 25.92 -3.34
C GLU A 70 5.14 25.07 -2.08
N SER A 71 5.65 25.67 -1.00
CA SER A 71 5.90 25.01 0.29
C SER A 71 4.77 25.21 1.32
N GLU A 72 3.63 25.77 0.89
CA GLU A 72 2.50 25.98 1.78
C GLU A 72 1.89 24.64 2.20
N LYS A 73 1.64 24.45 3.51
CA LYS A 73 1.00 23.26 4.02
C LYS A 73 -0.49 23.28 3.71
N VAL A 74 -0.95 22.30 2.95
CA VAL A 74 -2.36 22.11 2.58
C VAL A 74 -2.89 20.84 3.26
N VAL A 75 -3.98 20.95 4.01
CA VAL A 75 -4.60 19.80 4.70
C VAL A 75 -6.10 19.79 4.43
N PHE A 76 -6.61 18.70 3.88
CA PHE A 76 -8.04 18.39 3.83
C PHE A 76 -8.39 17.53 5.04
N ASP A 77 -9.10 18.14 5.98
CA ASP A 77 -9.42 17.55 7.27
C ASP A 77 -10.92 17.27 7.40
N PHE A 78 -11.26 16.00 7.51
CA PHE A 78 -12.65 15.55 7.60
C PHE A 78 -13.18 15.51 9.03
N GLU A 79 -12.32 15.79 10.02
CA GLU A 79 -12.67 15.97 11.44
C GLU A 79 -13.40 14.77 12.06
N PHE A 80 -13.37 13.58 11.44
CA PHE A 80 -14.23 12.44 11.76
C PHE A 80 -15.73 12.80 11.81
N ASN A 81 -16.12 13.81 11.05
CA ASN A 81 -17.46 14.36 11.12
C ASN A 81 -18.51 13.39 10.62
N SER A 82 -19.45 13.05 11.49
CA SER A 82 -20.51 12.07 11.22
C SER A 82 -21.45 12.45 10.07
N LYS A 83 -21.49 13.73 9.67
CA LYS A 83 -22.29 14.17 8.52
C LYS A 83 -21.88 13.50 7.20
N TYR A 84 -20.63 13.07 7.08
CA TYR A 84 -20.12 12.40 5.86
C TYR A 84 -20.53 10.95 5.76
N LYS A 85 -20.89 10.31 6.88
CA LYS A 85 -21.24 8.89 6.93
C LYS A 85 -22.54 8.62 6.16
N LEU A 86 -22.49 7.62 5.27
CA LEU A 86 -23.69 7.15 4.59
C LEU A 86 -24.53 6.31 5.55
N LYS A 87 -25.73 6.75 5.84
CA LYS A 87 -26.67 6.09 6.77
C LYS A 87 -27.76 5.36 6.00
N ASN A 88 -27.52 4.11 5.65
CA ASN A 88 -28.51 3.22 5.06
C ASN A 88 -28.32 1.79 5.61
N ASN A 89 -29.19 0.86 5.25
CA ASN A 89 -29.15 -0.52 5.73
C ASN A 89 -28.24 -1.46 4.91
N LYS A 90 -27.32 -0.92 4.10
CA LYS A 90 -26.36 -1.73 3.34
C LYS A 90 -25.17 -2.13 4.20
N ALA A 91 -24.69 -3.33 3.98
CA ALA A 91 -23.60 -3.92 4.75
C ALA A 91 -22.23 -3.24 4.54
N THR A 92 -22.07 -2.46 3.49
CA THR A 92 -20.80 -1.86 3.09
C THR A 92 -20.94 -0.35 2.91
N GLN A 93 -21.30 0.32 3.97
CA GLN A 93 -21.50 1.77 3.94
C GLN A 93 -20.18 2.50 4.03
N ARG A 94 -19.93 3.42 3.11
CA ARG A 94 -18.59 3.97 2.89
C ARG A 94 -18.61 5.48 2.69
N VAL A 95 -17.49 6.10 3.03
CA VAL A 95 -17.16 7.48 2.67
C VAL A 95 -15.98 7.43 1.71
N ALA A 96 -16.11 7.98 0.52
CA ALA A 96 -14.98 8.25 -0.37
C ALA A 96 -14.68 9.75 -0.34
N ALA A 97 -13.56 10.12 0.29
CA ALA A 97 -13.20 11.53 0.43
C ALA A 97 -12.82 12.14 -0.93
N PHE A 98 -11.89 11.53 -1.63
CA PHE A 98 -11.48 11.87 -3.00
C PHE A 98 -11.83 10.70 -3.92
N HIS A 99 -12.89 10.83 -4.69
CA HIS A 99 -13.33 9.81 -5.64
C HIS A 99 -13.04 10.20 -7.07
N ILE A 100 -12.25 9.39 -7.76
CA ILE A 100 -11.97 9.56 -9.18
C ILE A 100 -12.81 8.57 -9.98
N ALA A 101 -13.74 9.08 -10.81
CA ALA A 101 -14.70 8.28 -11.54
C ALA A 101 -14.04 7.41 -12.64
N LYS A 102 -14.69 6.31 -13.02
CA LYS A 102 -14.15 5.30 -13.96
C LYS A 102 -13.71 5.85 -15.32
N ASN A 103 -14.40 6.85 -15.84
CA ASN A 103 -14.10 7.41 -17.17
C ASN A 103 -13.11 8.57 -17.15
N VAL A 104 -12.57 8.88 -15.99
CA VAL A 104 -11.63 9.99 -15.79
C VAL A 104 -10.21 9.50 -15.98
N LYS A 105 -9.38 10.32 -16.61
CA LYS A 105 -7.97 10.00 -16.87
C LYS A 105 -7.06 11.20 -16.73
N ASP A 106 -5.78 10.92 -16.59
CA ASP A 106 -4.71 11.93 -16.66
C ASP A 106 -4.88 13.04 -15.61
N ILE A 107 -5.21 12.69 -14.36
CA ILE A 107 -5.24 13.62 -13.22
C ILE A 107 -3.96 13.49 -12.42
N THR A 108 -3.43 14.62 -11.98
CA THR A 108 -2.35 14.66 -10.98
C THR A 108 -2.81 15.38 -9.72
N PHE A 109 -2.65 14.70 -8.58
CA PHE A 109 -2.76 15.26 -7.24
C PHE A 109 -1.38 15.44 -6.64
N ARG A 110 -1.11 16.60 -6.02
CA ARG A 110 0.25 16.91 -5.61
C ARG A 110 0.31 17.84 -4.41
N ASP A 111 1.22 17.53 -3.46
CA ASP A 111 1.62 18.42 -2.37
C ASP A 111 0.46 18.82 -1.43
N PHE A 112 -0.30 17.82 -0.93
CA PHE A 112 -1.30 18.04 0.10
C PHE A 112 -1.59 16.78 0.90
N ASP A 113 -2.26 16.95 2.02
CA ASP A 113 -2.64 15.88 2.93
C ASP A 113 -4.15 15.72 3.01
N CYS A 114 -4.59 14.47 3.30
CA CYS A 114 -5.95 14.12 3.64
C CYS A 114 -5.96 13.38 4.98
N THR A 115 -6.84 13.79 5.88
CA THR A 115 -6.88 13.24 7.23
C THR A 115 -8.28 13.20 7.83
N ARG A 116 -8.45 12.32 8.81
CA ARG A 116 -9.62 12.16 9.67
C ARG A 116 -10.93 11.87 8.93
N VAL A 117 -10.86 11.07 7.85
CA VAL A 117 -12.04 10.52 7.15
C VAL A 117 -12.75 9.53 8.09
N PRO A 118 -14.07 9.68 8.35
CA PRO A 118 -14.78 8.82 9.26
C PRO A 118 -15.26 7.52 8.62
N VAL A 119 -15.59 6.54 9.47
CA VAL A 119 -16.30 5.31 9.08
C VAL A 119 -17.50 5.10 10.00
N LEU A 120 -18.51 4.35 9.55
CA LEU A 120 -19.56 3.87 10.44
C LEU A 120 -19.00 2.86 11.44
N THR A 121 -19.39 3.02 12.69
CA THR A 121 -19.06 2.08 13.75
C THR A 121 -19.96 0.83 13.68
N TYR A 122 -19.54 -0.24 14.33
CA TYR A 122 -20.32 -1.46 14.46
C TYR A 122 -21.75 -1.18 14.97
N ASN A 123 -21.89 -0.37 16.02
CA ASN A 123 -23.20 -0.03 16.58
C ASN A 123 -24.07 0.79 15.63
N GLU A 124 -23.47 1.74 14.88
CA GLU A 124 -24.20 2.51 13.87
C GLU A 124 -24.72 1.59 12.76
N VAL A 125 -23.91 0.65 12.29
CA VAL A 125 -24.32 -0.31 11.25
C VAL A 125 -25.38 -1.26 11.76
N ALA A 126 -25.24 -1.79 12.97
CA ALA A 126 -26.23 -2.66 13.60
C ALA A 126 -27.57 -1.96 13.78
N ALA A 127 -27.58 -0.69 14.22
CA ALA A 127 -28.79 0.12 14.37
C ALA A 127 -29.53 0.36 13.03
N LEU A 128 -28.82 0.27 11.90
CA LEU A 128 -29.40 0.36 10.55
C LEU A 128 -29.83 -0.99 10.00
N GLY A 129 -29.68 -2.09 10.76
CA GLY A 129 -29.98 -3.45 10.31
C GLY A 129 -28.98 -4.01 9.28
N GLY A 130 -27.80 -3.39 9.15
CA GLY A 130 -26.73 -3.82 8.26
C GLY A 130 -25.88 -4.93 8.84
N LYS A 131 -25.11 -5.60 7.99
CA LYS A 131 -24.08 -6.60 8.35
C LYS A 131 -22.68 -6.00 8.09
N LEU A 132 -22.07 -5.51 8.98
CA LEU A 132 -20.88 -5.59 9.73
C LEU A 132 -19.48 -5.43 9.11
N LEU A 133 -19.33 -5.08 7.86
CA LEU A 133 -18.03 -4.64 7.35
C LEU A 133 -18.20 -3.24 6.76
N THR A 134 -17.62 -2.25 7.42
CA THR A 134 -17.57 -0.88 6.92
C THR A 134 -16.18 -0.52 6.47
N GLN A 135 -16.11 0.27 5.44
CA GLN A 135 -14.87 0.74 4.84
C GLN A 135 -15.05 2.18 4.39
N SER A 136 -14.05 3.01 4.60
CA SER A 136 -13.98 4.34 4.00
C SER A 136 -12.65 4.50 3.30
N GLU A 137 -12.59 5.36 2.31
CA GLU A 137 -11.37 5.60 1.55
C GLU A 137 -11.03 7.09 1.53
N CYS A 138 -9.77 7.39 1.82
CA CYS A 138 -9.27 8.74 1.64
C CYS A 138 -9.16 9.07 0.15
N PHE A 139 -8.45 8.24 -0.60
CA PHE A 139 -8.33 8.36 -2.06
C PHE A 139 -8.82 7.08 -2.73
N GLN A 140 -9.94 7.17 -3.44
CA GLN A 140 -10.51 6.06 -4.21
C GLN A 140 -10.41 6.37 -5.71
N SER A 141 -9.70 5.55 -6.47
CA SER A 141 -9.52 5.78 -7.89
C SER A 141 -10.01 4.61 -8.75
N TYR A 142 -11.07 4.84 -9.52
CA TYR A 142 -11.46 4.03 -10.68
C TYR A 142 -10.90 4.59 -11.98
N GLY A 143 -10.24 5.74 -11.92
CA GLY A 143 -9.70 6.43 -13.05
C GLY A 143 -8.48 5.74 -13.67
N LYS A 144 -8.01 6.31 -14.77
CA LYS A 144 -6.92 5.81 -15.61
C LYS A 144 -5.78 6.81 -15.62
N ASN A 145 -4.54 6.35 -15.39
CA ASN A 145 -3.36 7.21 -15.36
C ASN A 145 -3.50 8.36 -14.35
N ILE A 146 -3.85 8.00 -13.10
CA ILE A 146 -4.00 8.96 -12.00
C ILE A 146 -2.72 8.97 -11.18
N HIS A 147 -2.16 10.14 -10.98
CA HIS A 147 -0.90 10.33 -10.27
C HIS A 147 -1.10 11.04 -8.94
N PHE A 148 -0.61 10.45 -7.87
CA PHE A 148 -0.47 11.05 -6.55
C PHE A 148 1.01 11.27 -6.28
N ASN A 149 1.43 12.51 -6.07
CA ASN A 149 2.82 12.88 -5.89
C ASN A 149 3.00 13.73 -4.63
N ARG A 150 3.67 13.20 -3.62
CA ARG A 150 3.79 13.82 -2.30
C ARG A 150 2.43 14.20 -1.71
N VAL A 151 1.51 13.25 -1.77
CA VAL A 151 0.19 13.32 -1.13
C VAL A 151 0.18 12.33 0.02
N ASN A 152 -0.30 12.75 1.19
CA ASN A 152 -0.33 11.88 2.36
C ASN A 152 -1.76 11.61 2.81
N ALA A 153 -2.00 10.38 3.27
CA ALA A 153 -3.25 9.93 3.86
C ALA A 153 -2.98 9.40 5.26
N TYR A 154 -3.43 10.09 6.29
CA TYR A 154 -3.13 9.67 7.67
C TYR A 154 -4.25 9.94 8.65
N ASN A 155 -4.24 9.16 9.75
CA ASN A 155 -5.25 9.24 10.81
C ASN A 155 -6.69 9.07 10.29
N ASN A 156 -6.90 8.30 9.23
CA ASN A 156 -8.24 8.00 8.72
C ASN A 156 -8.80 6.75 9.40
N GLN A 157 -10.11 6.60 9.40
CA GLN A 157 -10.79 5.38 9.86
C GLN A 157 -11.05 4.38 8.71
N GLY A 158 -10.25 4.43 7.67
CA GLY A 158 -10.35 3.59 6.48
C GLY A 158 -9.06 3.61 5.66
N ILE A 159 -9.13 3.12 4.42
CA ILE A 159 -7.98 2.99 3.52
C ILE A 159 -7.40 4.36 3.14
N GLY A 160 -6.08 4.47 3.15
CA GLY A 160 -5.39 5.66 2.67
C GLY A 160 -5.56 5.85 1.16
N PHE A 161 -5.06 4.91 0.36
CA PHE A 161 -5.13 4.93 -1.10
C PHE A 161 -5.73 3.63 -1.61
N TYR A 162 -6.79 3.71 -2.42
CA TYR A 162 -7.51 2.55 -2.95
C TYR A 162 -7.62 2.64 -4.47
N PHE A 163 -6.78 1.89 -5.20
CA PHE A 163 -6.69 1.93 -6.65
C PHE A 163 -7.44 0.77 -7.29
N LEU A 164 -8.50 1.09 -8.01
CA LEU A 164 -9.45 0.18 -8.64
C LEU A 164 -9.51 0.34 -10.17
N GLY A 165 -8.65 1.17 -10.73
CA GLY A 165 -8.63 1.46 -12.17
C GLY A 165 -8.42 0.20 -13.03
N THR A 166 -8.99 0.18 -14.23
CA THR A 166 -9.12 -1.03 -15.06
C THR A 166 -8.21 -1.09 -16.28
N ASP A 167 -7.55 -0.01 -16.70
CA ASP A 167 -6.88 0.02 -18.00
C ASP A 167 -5.48 0.63 -18.02
N SER A 168 -5.00 1.18 -16.92
CA SER A 168 -3.65 1.70 -16.83
C SER A 168 -3.24 1.94 -15.38
N TYR A 169 -1.95 2.03 -15.14
CA TYR A 169 -1.42 2.25 -13.82
C TYR A 169 -1.89 3.57 -13.22
N ASN A 170 -2.42 3.48 -12.01
CA ASN A 170 -2.42 4.60 -11.08
C ASN A 170 -1.09 4.59 -10.32
N VAL A 171 -0.55 5.75 -10.03
CA VAL A 171 0.79 5.91 -9.47
C VAL A 171 0.72 6.69 -8.17
N ALA A 172 1.25 6.11 -7.08
CA ALA A 172 1.63 6.85 -5.89
C ALA A 172 3.15 7.02 -5.86
N TYR A 173 3.62 8.26 -5.85
CA TYR A 173 5.03 8.58 -5.83
C TYR A 173 5.37 9.49 -4.66
N ARG A 174 6.25 9.01 -3.78
CA ARG A 174 6.68 9.74 -2.57
C ARG A 174 5.52 10.09 -1.64
N CYS A 175 4.53 9.21 -1.56
CA CYS A 175 3.37 9.35 -0.70
C CYS A 175 3.58 8.62 0.64
N ASP A 176 2.93 9.12 1.70
CA ASP A 176 2.88 8.46 3.01
C ASP A 176 1.44 8.08 3.35
N ALA A 177 1.25 6.83 3.84
CA ALA A 177 -0.04 6.37 4.35
C ALA A 177 0.17 5.77 5.74
N TYR A 178 -0.33 6.46 6.79
CA TYR A 178 -0.02 6.02 8.15
C TYR A 178 -1.12 6.33 9.15
N ASN A 179 -1.13 5.53 10.24
CA ASN A 179 -2.14 5.63 11.27
C ASN A 179 -3.57 5.60 10.71
N ASN A 180 -3.79 4.91 9.61
CA ASN A 180 -5.13 4.65 9.12
C ASN A 180 -5.67 3.46 9.91
N VAL A 181 -6.53 3.74 10.87
CA VAL A 181 -6.97 2.77 11.88
C VAL A 181 -8.49 2.70 11.88
N GLY A 182 -9.04 1.55 11.54
CA GLY A 182 -10.47 1.30 11.66
C GLY A 182 -10.95 1.56 13.08
N TYR A 183 -12.18 2.04 13.23
CA TYR A 183 -12.70 2.45 14.52
C TYR A 183 -12.91 1.26 15.48
N ASP A 184 -13.47 0.15 14.95
CA ASP A 184 -13.83 -1.04 15.71
C ASP A 184 -13.80 -2.29 14.81
N GLN A 185 -14.27 -3.43 15.34
CA GLN A 185 -14.30 -4.72 14.64
C GLN A 185 -15.01 -4.70 13.27
N ALA A 186 -15.81 -3.68 12.96
CA ALA A 186 -16.46 -3.56 11.66
C ALA A 186 -15.54 -2.95 10.60
N SER A 187 -14.49 -2.25 10.99
CA SER A 187 -13.65 -1.47 10.08
C SER A 187 -12.14 -1.70 10.23
N ILE A 188 -11.72 -2.31 11.33
CA ILE A 188 -10.29 -2.49 11.66
C ILE A 188 -9.54 -3.32 10.60
N GLY A 189 -10.19 -4.32 10.00
CA GLY A 189 -9.67 -5.17 8.92
C GLY A 189 -9.97 -4.63 7.52
N ASN A 190 -10.14 -3.32 7.38
CA ASN A 190 -10.38 -2.62 6.11
C ASN A 190 -9.73 -1.23 6.12
N ALA A 191 -8.59 -1.08 6.76
CA ALA A 191 -7.89 0.20 6.83
C ALA A 191 -6.41 0.01 6.48
N ASP A 192 -6.19 -0.28 5.19
CA ASP A 192 -4.86 -0.40 4.60
C ASP A 192 -4.21 0.97 4.40
N GLY A 193 -2.88 0.95 4.27
CA GLY A 193 -2.16 2.12 3.79
C GLY A 193 -2.41 2.35 2.31
N PHE A 194 -2.10 1.36 1.49
CA PHE A 194 -2.22 1.38 0.03
C PHE A 194 -2.85 0.10 -0.48
N GLY A 195 -3.93 0.22 -1.23
CA GLY A 195 -4.61 -0.88 -1.90
C GLY A 195 -4.47 -0.80 -3.43
N GLY A 196 -3.91 -1.84 -4.05
CA GLY A 196 -3.78 -1.98 -5.50
C GLY A 196 -4.65 -3.11 -6.03
N HIS A 197 -5.96 -2.90 -6.16
CA HIS A 197 -6.94 -3.95 -6.46
C HIS A 197 -7.46 -3.94 -7.91
N GLY A 198 -6.96 -3.04 -8.74
CA GLY A 198 -7.37 -2.92 -10.15
C GLY A 198 -6.45 -3.67 -11.11
N THR A 199 -6.27 -3.13 -12.31
CA THR A 199 -5.41 -3.71 -13.36
C THR A 199 -3.93 -3.41 -13.20
N GLY A 200 -3.52 -2.91 -12.05
CA GLY A 200 -2.17 -2.62 -11.65
C GLY A 200 -2.00 -1.21 -11.13
N ALA A 201 -1.08 -1.07 -10.20
CA ALA A 201 -0.67 0.20 -9.62
C ALA A 201 0.85 0.25 -9.49
N LYS A 202 1.41 1.46 -9.44
CA LYS A 202 2.82 1.67 -9.10
C LYS A 202 2.92 2.47 -7.81
N PHE A 203 3.65 1.90 -6.87
CA PHE A 203 3.99 2.54 -5.60
C PHE A 203 5.50 2.75 -5.59
N LEU A 204 5.92 4.01 -5.65
CA LEU A 204 7.31 4.41 -5.86
C LEU A 204 7.76 5.31 -4.72
N GLU A 205 8.82 4.93 -4.02
CA GLU A 205 9.36 5.66 -2.87
C GLU A 205 8.29 6.03 -1.81
N CYS A 206 7.25 5.19 -1.65
CA CYS A 206 6.19 5.40 -0.68
C CYS A 206 6.55 4.81 0.69
N ARG A 207 5.90 5.35 1.76
CA ARG A 207 5.98 4.75 3.10
C ARG A 207 4.59 4.45 3.63
N ALA A 208 4.44 3.31 4.28
CA ALA A 208 3.24 2.94 5.00
C ALA A 208 3.59 2.42 6.39
N TRP A 209 2.92 2.93 7.44
CA TRP A 209 3.16 2.45 8.79
C TRP A 209 1.95 2.65 9.71
N ASP A 210 1.84 1.76 10.69
CA ASP A 210 0.81 1.81 11.72
C ASP A 210 -0.63 1.90 11.17
N ASN A 211 -0.90 1.21 10.05
CA ASN A 211 -2.26 1.01 9.56
C ASN A 211 -2.88 -0.24 10.22
N SER A 212 -4.19 -0.26 10.47
CA SER A 212 -4.78 -1.35 11.25
C SER A 212 -4.99 -2.65 10.50
N ASP A 213 -5.00 -2.61 9.18
CA ASP A 213 -4.92 -3.80 8.34
C ASP A 213 -3.53 -3.87 7.69
N ASP A 214 -3.42 -4.11 6.42
CA ASP A 214 -2.15 -4.24 5.74
C ASP A 214 -1.57 -2.87 5.35
N ASN A 215 -0.24 -2.75 5.32
CA ASN A 215 0.36 -1.51 4.84
C ASN A 215 0.26 -1.39 3.32
N TYR A 216 0.44 -2.50 2.60
CA TYR A 216 0.22 -2.61 1.16
C TYR A 216 -0.59 -3.89 0.89
N ASP A 217 -1.77 -3.74 0.28
CA ASP A 217 -2.62 -4.86 -0.12
C ASP A 217 -2.95 -4.79 -1.63
N CYS A 218 -2.77 -5.90 -2.33
CA CYS A 218 -3.20 -6.02 -3.71
C CYS A 218 -4.01 -7.30 -3.97
N ILE A 219 -4.79 -7.70 -2.96
CA ILE A 219 -5.69 -8.86 -3.08
C ILE A 219 -6.60 -8.73 -4.31
N ASN A 220 -6.71 -9.81 -5.06
CA ASN A 220 -7.54 -9.89 -6.26
C ASN A 220 -7.20 -8.84 -7.35
N SER A 221 -5.98 -8.36 -7.41
CA SER A 221 -5.54 -7.47 -8.48
C SER A 221 -5.50 -8.20 -9.82
N TYR A 222 -6.11 -7.61 -10.85
CA TYR A 222 -6.17 -8.20 -12.19
C TYR A 222 -4.94 -7.88 -13.05
N GLY A 223 -4.12 -6.96 -12.61
CA GLY A 223 -2.90 -6.55 -13.29
C GLY A 223 -1.71 -6.48 -12.34
N ARG A 224 -0.51 -6.36 -12.91
CA ARG A 224 0.72 -6.29 -12.13
C ARG A 224 0.77 -5.03 -11.29
N ASN A 225 0.99 -5.19 -10.00
CA ASN A 225 1.41 -4.10 -9.11
C ASN A 225 2.94 -4.06 -9.04
N ILE A 226 3.48 -2.85 -8.95
CA ILE A 226 4.91 -2.58 -8.82
C ILE A 226 5.14 -1.78 -7.55
N PHE A 227 5.97 -2.33 -6.67
CA PHE A 227 6.46 -1.67 -5.47
C PHE A 227 7.96 -1.46 -5.64
N ASP A 228 8.41 -0.23 -5.74
CA ASP A 228 9.82 0.10 -5.87
C ASP A 228 10.26 1.11 -4.82
N THR A 229 11.28 0.74 -4.04
CA THR A 229 11.87 1.60 -3.00
C THR A 229 10.84 2.03 -1.94
N CYS A 230 9.86 1.16 -1.65
CA CYS A 230 8.82 1.41 -0.66
C CYS A 230 9.19 0.87 0.72
N TRP A 231 8.75 1.59 1.77
CA TRP A 231 8.95 1.16 3.15
C TRP A 231 7.62 0.81 3.81
N SER A 232 7.62 -0.29 4.53
CA SER A 232 6.50 -0.79 5.33
C SER A 232 7.00 -1.13 6.73
N PHE A 233 6.42 -0.54 7.77
CA PHE A 233 6.87 -0.83 9.14
C PHE A 233 5.76 -0.58 10.17
N ARG A 234 5.96 -1.13 11.37
CA ARG A 234 5.12 -0.83 12.54
C ARG A 234 5.99 -0.27 13.64
N LEU A 235 5.48 0.78 14.28
CA LEU A 235 6.22 1.51 15.29
C LEU A 235 5.44 1.61 16.62
N ASN A 236 4.21 2.09 16.59
CA ASN A 236 3.47 2.44 17.80
C ASN A 236 2.08 1.81 17.89
N LEU A 237 1.54 1.22 16.81
CA LEU A 237 0.19 0.67 16.84
C LEU A 237 0.14 -0.61 17.67
N GLY A 238 -0.70 -0.62 18.72
CA GLY A 238 -0.93 -1.79 19.55
C GLY A 238 -1.49 -2.97 18.76
N THR A 239 -1.11 -4.18 19.11
CA THR A 239 -1.51 -5.41 18.40
C THR A 239 -3.01 -5.69 18.46
N ASP A 240 -3.71 -5.16 19.46
CA ASP A 240 -5.17 -5.20 19.60
C ASP A 240 -5.92 -4.40 18.50
N LYS A 241 -5.24 -3.43 17.90
CA LYS A 241 -5.76 -2.59 16.81
C LYS A 241 -5.31 -3.05 15.42
N ILE A 242 -4.77 -4.25 15.31
CA ILE A 242 -4.26 -4.79 14.05
C ILE A 242 -5.05 -6.04 13.70
N GLN A 243 -5.63 -6.09 12.50
CA GLN A 243 -6.30 -7.28 11.99
C GLN A 243 -5.28 -8.22 11.31
N ASP A 244 -5.03 -8.12 10.03
CA ASP A 244 -4.07 -8.97 9.32
C ASP A 244 -2.64 -8.52 9.57
N GLY A 245 -2.34 -7.28 9.33
CA GLY A 245 -1.10 -6.64 9.74
C GLY A 245 0.13 -7.06 8.97
N ASN A 246 -0.01 -7.31 7.67
CA ASN A 246 1.11 -7.59 6.79
C ASN A 246 1.80 -6.31 6.31
N GLY A 247 3.06 -6.47 5.88
CA GLY A 247 3.83 -5.42 5.25
C GLY A 247 3.43 -5.22 3.79
N PHE A 248 3.78 -6.19 2.96
CA PHE A 248 3.44 -6.26 1.55
C PHE A 248 2.68 -7.56 1.31
N LYS A 249 1.36 -7.46 1.15
CA LYS A 249 0.48 -8.58 0.81
C LYS A 249 0.23 -8.54 -0.68
N VAL A 250 0.92 -9.39 -1.42
CA VAL A 250 0.91 -9.42 -2.89
C VAL A 250 0.28 -10.70 -3.40
N GLY A 251 -0.70 -10.55 -4.28
CA GLY A 251 -1.48 -11.67 -4.77
C GLY A 251 -2.84 -11.78 -4.13
N GLY A 252 -3.40 -12.99 -4.05
CA GLY A 252 -4.64 -13.21 -3.32
C GLY A 252 -5.86 -13.55 -4.16
N PHE A 253 -5.69 -14.14 -5.33
CA PHE A 253 -6.77 -14.94 -5.92
C PHE A 253 -6.98 -16.23 -5.12
N ASN A 254 -6.24 -16.33 -4.09
CA ASN A 254 -6.37 -17.07 -2.86
C ASN A 254 -7.01 -18.43 -2.99
N LYS A 255 -7.90 -18.73 -2.12
CA LYS A 255 -8.52 -20.04 -1.95
C LYS A 255 -9.87 -20.16 -2.65
N ASP A 256 -10.32 -19.15 -3.37
CA ASP A 256 -11.57 -19.18 -4.13
C ASP A 256 -11.35 -19.70 -5.56
N PRO A 257 -11.76 -20.95 -5.88
CA PRO A 257 -11.61 -21.48 -7.24
C PRO A 257 -12.41 -20.70 -8.29
N ASN A 258 -13.45 -19.96 -7.87
CA ASN A 258 -14.23 -19.12 -8.77
C ASN A 258 -13.49 -17.83 -9.18
N ALA A 259 -12.47 -17.43 -8.43
CA ALA A 259 -11.66 -16.26 -8.78
C ALA A 259 -10.95 -16.44 -10.13
N LYS A 260 -10.64 -17.68 -10.53
CA LYS A 260 -10.05 -18.00 -11.84
C LYS A 260 -10.86 -17.45 -13.01
N SER A 261 -12.18 -17.52 -12.94
CA SER A 261 -13.07 -17.04 -14.01
C SER A 261 -13.02 -15.51 -14.17
N LYS A 262 -12.55 -14.79 -13.15
CA LYS A 262 -12.41 -13.33 -13.17
C LYS A 262 -11.10 -12.87 -13.82
N LEU A 263 -10.18 -13.78 -14.09
CA LEU A 263 -8.89 -13.50 -14.71
C LEU A 263 -8.98 -13.64 -16.22
N ASN A 264 -8.48 -12.65 -16.95
CA ASN A 264 -8.35 -12.77 -18.40
C ASN A 264 -7.35 -13.89 -18.74
N GLY A 265 -7.83 -14.96 -19.39
CA GLY A 265 -7.04 -16.16 -19.66
C GLY A 265 -6.77 -17.04 -18.43
N GLY A 266 -7.36 -16.77 -17.27
CA GLY A 266 -7.21 -17.58 -16.06
C GLY A 266 -5.83 -17.55 -15.40
N VAL A 267 -4.95 -16.62 -15.80
CA VAL A 267 -3.57 -16.50 -15.27
C VAL A 267 -3.47 -15.30 -14.35
N PRO A 268 -3.13 -15.49 -13.06
CA PRO A 268 -2.87 -14.39 -12.14
C PRO A 268 -1.66 -13.55 -12.57
N PRO A 269 -1.67 -12.23 -12.33
CA PRO A 269 -0.51 -11.39 -12.62
C PRO A 269 0.65 -11.74 -11.69
N VAL A 270 1.87 -11.57 -12.20
CA VAL A 270 3.09 -11.63 -11.39
C VAL A 270 3.44 -10.21 -10.99
N HIS A 271 3.40 -9.92 -9.69
CA HIS A 271 3.74 -8.60 -9.15
C HIS A 271 5.26 -8.39 -9.08
N LEU A 272 5.69 -7.15 -8.85
CA LEU A 272 7.10 -6.82 -8.66
C LEU A 272 7.29 -6.07 -7.35
N VAL A 273 8.14 -6.59 -6.47
CA VAL A 273 8.53 -5.96 -5.20
C VAL A 273 10.05 -5.83 -5.20
N LYS A 274 10.55 -4.62 -5.40
CA LYS A 274 11.98 -4.38 -5.49
C LYS A 274 12.45 -3.21 -4.63
N ASN A 275 13.64 -3.35 -4.06
CA ASN A 275 14.29 -2.33 -3.23
C ASN A 275 13.46 -1.91 -2.00
N CYS A 276 12.54 -2.75 -1.56
CA CYS A 276 11.60 -2.44 -0.49
C CYS A 276 12.13 -2.86 0.89
N LEU A 277 11.58 -2.23 1.92
CA LEU A 277 11.86 -2.52 3.31
C LEU A 277 10.58 -2.87 4.06
N SER A 278 10.60 -3.96 4.84
CA SER A 278 9.49 -4.40 5.68
C SER A 278 9.96 -4.74 7.09
N ALA A 279 9.38 -4.09 8.12
CA ALA A 279 9.84 -4.26 9.48
C ALA A 279 8.74 -4.28 10.55
N SER A 280 8.89 -5.20 11.49
CA SER A 280 8.11 -5.31 12.74
C SER A 280 6.61 -5.52 12.56
N HIS A 281 6.22 -6.26 11.54
CA HIS A 281 4.82 -6.61 11.30
C HIS A 281 4.34 -7.74 12.22
N LYS A 282 3.06 -7.64 12.63
CA LYS A 282 2.35 -8.66 13.41
C LYS A 282 2.21 -9.98 12.63
N SER A 283 2.10 -9.87 11.32
CA SER A 283 2.05 -10.98 10.38
C SER A 283 3.27 -10.96 9.46
N ASN A 284 3.09 -11.07 8.17
CA ASN A 284 4.19 -11.26 7.25
C ASN A 284 4.81 -9.92 6.80
N GLY A 285 6.10 -9.89 6.61
CA GLY A 285 6.80 -8.77 6.01
C GLY A 285 6.53 -8.67 4.50
N PHE A 286 6.85 -9.74 3.79
CA PHE A 286 6.59 -9.95 2.37
C PHE A 286 5.80 -11.24 2.20
N TYR A 287 4.62 -11.16 1.59
CA TYR A 287 3.64 -12.24 1.59
C TYR A 287 3.07 -12.50 0.19
N ALA A 288 3.24 -13.73 -0.31
CA ALA A 288 2.70 -14.17 -1.59
C ALA A 288 1.18 -14.39 -1.58
N ASN A 289 0.58 -14.45 -0.39
CA ASN A 289 -0.86 -14.46 -0.14
C ASN A 289 -1.64 -15.53 -0.92
N HIS A 290 -1.12 -16.76 -0.91
CA HIS A 290 -1.76 -17.93 -1.53
C HIS A 290 -2.09 -17.76 -3.03
N GLN A 291 -1.40 -16.87 -3.75
CA GLN A 291 -1.70 -16.67 -5.16
C GLN A 291 -1.42 -17.94 -5.96
N PRO A 292 -2.37 -18.43 -6.78
CA PRO A 292 -2.06 -19.53 -7.68
C PRO A 292 -1.01 -19.13 -8.71
N GLY A 293 0.06 -19.89 -8.82
CA GLY A 293 1.21 -19.52 -9.62
C GLY A 293 2.20 -18.63 -8.86
N GLN A 294 3.10 -18.00 -9.58
CA GLN A 294 4.05 -17.06 -9.00
C GLN A 294 3.34 -15.78 -8.57
N ALA A 295 3.48 -15.39 -7.32
CA ALA A 295 2.89 -14.16 -6.81
C ALA A 295 3.70 -12.92 -7.20
N ALA A 296 5.03 -12.98 -7.03
CA ALA A 296 5.88 -11.83 -7.31
C ALA A 296 7.33 -12.21 -7.67
N VAL A 297 8.04 -11.21 -8.22
CA VAL A 297 9.49 -11.14 -8.22
C VAL A 297 9.92 -10.27 -7.05
N TRP A 298 10.68 -10.85 -6.13
CA TRP A 298 11.19 -10.24 -4.90
C TRP A 298 12.67 -9.92 -5.07
N PHE A 299 13.00 -8.67 -5.38
CA PHE A 299 14.34 -8.26 -5.77
C PHE A 299 14.92 -7.19 -4.84
N ASN A 300 16.05 -7.47 -4.18
CA ASN A 300 16.74 -6.52 -3.30
C ASN A 300 15.86 -5.94 -2.19
N ASN A 301 15.11 -6.78 -1.49
CA ASN A 301 14.28 -6.34 -0.37
C ASN A 301 14.96 -6.63 0.97
N ARG A 302 14.63 -5.83 1.98
CA ARG A 302 15.13 -5.99 3.34
C ARG A 302 13.98 -6.20 4.31
N ALA A 303 14.05 -7.28 5.10
CA ALA A 303 13.04 -7.65 6.09
C ALA A 303 13.65 -7.75 7.48
N TYR A 304 12.94 -7.22 8.48
CA TYR A 304 13.42 -7.24 9.87
C TYR A 304 12.28 -7.47 10.85
N ASN A 305 12.43 -8.47 11.71
CA ASN A 305 11.60 -8.70 12.89
C ASN A 305 10.08 -8.79 12.61
N ASN A 306 9.69 -9.27 11.43
CA ASN A 306 8.30 -9.61 11.14
C ASN A 306 7.97 -10.98 11.73
N LYS A 307 6.69 -11.34 11.86
CA LYS A 307 6.31 -12.70 12.25
C LYS A 307 6.90 -13.73 11.28
N ALA A 308 6.71 -13.51 9.97
CA ALA A 308 7.53 -14.12 8.93
C ALA A 308 8.10 -13.01 8.05
N ASN A 309 9.40 -13.06 7.74
CA ASN A 309 10.01 -12.06 6.89
C ASN A 309 9.59 -12.20 5.44
N PHE A 310 9.63 -13.43 4.92
CA PHE A 310 9.15 -13.80 3.60
C PHE A 310 8.26 -15.03 3.75
N ASP A 311 6.98 -14.90 3.44
CA ASP A 311 6.02 -15.99 3.41
C ASP A 311 5.57 -16.23 1.96
N MET A 312 6.09 -17.30 1.38
CA MET A 312 5.91 -17.63 -0.02
C MET A 312 4.87 -18.73 -0.22
N THR A 313 3.81 -18.71 0.58
CA THR A 313 2.66 -19.59 0.37
C THR A 313 2.00 -19.28 -0.96
N GLU A 314 1.96 -20.25 -1.86
CA GLU A 314 1.26 -20.20 -3.14
C GLU A 314 0.00 -21.07 -3.11
N GLY A 315 -0.99 -20.74 -3.92
CA GLY A 315 -2.08 -21.66 -4.25
C GLY A 315 -1.67 -22.61 -5.38
N SER A 316 -2.31 -23.76 -5.46
CA SER A 316 -2.09 -24.74 -6.54
C SER A 316 -2.34 -24.09 -7.90
N GLU A 317 -1.38 -24.21 -8.82
CA GLU A 317 -1.46 -23.67 -10.19
C GLU A 317 -2.59 -24.30 -11.01
N THR A 318 -2.93 -25.55 -10.70
CA THR A 318 -4.05 -26.27 -11.29
C THR A 318 -5.39 -25.95 -10.62
N TRP A 319 -5.38 -25.06 -9.61
CA TRP A 319 -6.57 -24.71 -8.82
C TRP A 319 -7.19 -25.93 -8.13
N GLN A 320 -6.39 -26.90 -7.76
CA GLN A 320 -6.82 -28.03 -6.95
C GLN A 320 -7.42 -27.54 -5.64
N VAL A 321 -8.58 -28.07 -5.28
CA VAL A 321 -9.29 -27.68 -4.05
C VAL A 321 -9.16 -28.77 -2.98
N ASP A 322 -9.18 -28.32 -1.73
CA ASP A 322 -9.24 -29.18 -0.55
C ASP A 322 -10.69 -29.64 -0.24
N SER A 323 -10.86 -30.34 0.86
CA SER A 323 -12.18 -30.82 1.32
C SER A 323 -13.18 -29.71 1.65
N ASN A 324 -12.70 -28.46 1.84
CA ASN A 324 -13.52 -27.29 2.11
C ASN A 324 -13.83 -26.49 0.83
N GLY A 325 -13.38 -26.97 -0.33
CA GLY A 325 -13.56 -26.30 -1.62
C GLY A 325 -12.62 -25.10 -1.82
N GLN A 326 -11.56 -24.97 -1.03
CA GLN A 326 -10.56 -23.91 -1.15
C GLN A 326 -9.35 -24.40 -1.94
N VAL A 327 -8.72 -23.52 -2.71
CA VAL A 327 -7.50 -23.87 -3.46
C VAL A 327 -6.41 -24.32 -2.48
N VAL A 328 -5.80 -25.47 -2.77
CA VAL A 328 -4.76 -26.06 -1.92
C VAL A 328 -3.52 -25.21 -1.88
N ASP A 329 -3.02 -24.93 -0.68
CA ASP A 329 -1.75 -24.25 -0.48
C ASP A 329 -0.57 -25.16 -0.81
N ILE A 330 0.44 -24.59 -1.47
CA ILE A 330 1.71 -25.26 -1.75
C ILE A 330 2.89 -24.39 -1.33
N CYS A 331 4.05 -25.00 -1.20
CA CYS A 331 5.29 -24.27 -0.99
C CYS A 331 5.62 -23.40 -2.21
N GLY A 332 6.20 -22.24 -1.96
CA GLY A 332 6.59 -21.26 -2.99
C GLY A 332 7.70 -21.77 -3.89
N THR A 333 7.35 -22.61 -4.86
CA THR A 333 8.33 -23.21 -5.79
C THR A 333 8.60 -22.32 -7.01
N ARG A 334 7.71 -21.39 -7.28
CA ARG A 334 7.72 -20.54 -8.48
C ARG A 334 8.16 -19.11 -8.22
N GLU A 335 8.18 -18.69 -6.96
CA GLU A 335 8.63 -17.35 -6.56
C GLU A 335 10.08 -17.09 -6.99
N VAL A 336 10.39 -15.85 -7.35
CA VAL A 336 11.74 -15.43 -7.71
C VAL A 336 12.26 -14.48 -6.62
N LEU A 337 13.30 -14.90 -5.91
CA LEU A 337 13.88 -14.17 -4.77
C LEU A 337 15.38 -13.96 -4.99
N TRP A 338 15.77 -12.73 -5.33
CA TRP A 338 17.17 -12.39 -5.57
C TRP A 338 17.61 -11.19 -4.73
N PHE A 339 18.77 -11.30 -4.07
CA PHE A 339 19.45 -10.23 -3.31
C PHE A 339 18.68 -9.75 -2.07
N ASN A 340 17.82 -10.57 -1.50
CA ASN A 340 17.05 -10.17 -0.32
C ASN A 340 17.83 -10.41 0.97
N ILE A 341 17.61 -9.56 1.97
CA ILE A 341 18.16 -9.70 3.32
C ILE A 341 17.01 -9.84 4.29
N ALA A 342 17.06 -10.89 5.14
CA ALA A 342 16.14 -11.10 6.24
C ALA A 342 16.91 -11.23 7.55
N HIS A 343 16.43 -10.55 8.60
CA HIS A 343 17.04 -10.62 9.93
C HIS A 343 15.99 -10.61 11.02
N LYS A 344 16.12 -11.51 11.96
CA LYS A 344 15.18 -11.75 13.05
C LYS A 344 13.75 -12.03 12.57
N TYR A 345 12.96 -12.63 13.43
CA TYR A 345 11.51 -12.79 13.31
C TYR A 345 10.90 -12.77 14.70
N SER A 346 9.63 -12.42 14.82
CA SER A 346 8.98 -12.29 16.12
C SER A 346 8.76 -13.66 16.77
N SER A 347 8.80 -13.70 18.09
CA SER A 347 8.47 -14.90 18.86
C SER A 347 7.07 -15.39 18.55
N GLY A 348 6.90 -16.72 18.40
CA GLY A 348 5.61 -17.33 18.09
C GLY A 348 5.43 -17.79 16.65
N LEU A 349 6.44 -17.64 15.79
CA LEU A 349 6.48 -18.34 14.53
C LEU A 349 6.49 -19.84 14.81
N LYS A 350 5.33 -20.46 14.68
CA LYS A 350 5.24 -21.94 14.75
C LYS A 350 5.29 -22.43 13.34
N ASN A 351 6.43 -23.10 13.00
CA ASN A 351 6.43 -23.86 12.00
C ASN A 351 6.90 -24.72 11.45
N SER A 352 6.38 -25.56 11.02
CA SER A 352 6.82 -26.84 10.63
C SER A 352 6.87 -27.08 9.18
N GLN A 353 6.19 -26.35 8.37
CA GLN A 353 5.97 -26.86 7.05
C GLN A 353 6.95 -26.38 6.03
N SER A 354 7.80 -25.50 6.22
CA SER A 354 8.67 -25.06 5.18
C SER A 354 9.43 -23.80 5.53
N MET A 355 9.91 -23.72 6.78
CA MET A 355 10.92 -22.71 7.11
C MET A 355 12.16 -22.95 6.27
N TYR A 356 12.62 -21.90 5.61
CA TYR A 356 13.86 -21.90 4.89
C TYR A 356 14.76 -20.81 5.48
N GLY A 357 15.85 -21.25 6.06
CA GLY A 357 16.78 -20.37 6.77
C GLY A 357 16.39 -20.10 8.21
N THR A 358 17.19 -19.28 8.91
CA THR A 358 17.07 -18.94 10.33
C THR A 358 16.32 -17.62 10.55
N GLU A 359 16.01 -16.88 9.50
CA GLU A 359 15.49 -15.51 9.54
C GLU A 359 13.98 -15.42 9.48
N GLY A 360 13.26 -16.53 9.77
CA GLY A 360 11.80 -16.54 9.78
C GLY A 360 11.15 -16.54 8.40
N ASN A 361 11.77 -17.18 7.42
CA ASN A 361 11.21 -17.36 6.09
C ASN A 361 10.38 -18.64 6.03
N LEU A 362 9.20 -18.56 5.43
CA LEU A 362 8.23 -19.66 5.34
C LEU A 362 7.95 -20.07 3.90
N TYR A 363 7.55 -21.35 3.73
CA TYR A 363 7.08 -21.89 2.45
C TYR A 363 8.07 -21.75 1.27
N MET A 364 9.38 -21.79 1.57
CA MET A 364 10.44 -21.59 0.60
C MET A 364 11.27 -22.86 0.32
N ALA A 365 11.00 -23.97 0.99
CA ALA A 365 11.87 -25.14 0.98
C ALA A 365 12.18 -25.71 -0.42
N ASN A 366 11.28 -25.54 -1.34
CA ASN A 366 11.36 -26.10 -2.69
C ASN A 366 11.61 -25.04 -3.78
N VAL A 367 11.91 -23.78 -3.42
CA VAL A 367 12.28 -22.78 -4.42
C VAL A 367 13.60 -23.16 -5.07
N PRO A 368 13.67 -23.39 -6.40
CA PRO A 368 14.89 -23.81 -7.05
C PRO A 368 16.01 -22.78 -6.92
N ASP A 369 17.27 -23.22 -6.85
CA ASP A 369 18.43 -22.33 -6.76
C ASP A 369 18.53 -21.32 -7.92
N SER A 370 17.98 -21.66 -9.08
CA SER A 370 17.90 -20.73 -10.21
C SER A 370 16.99 -19.53 -9.94
N LYS A 371 16.03 -19.66 -9.03
CA LYS A 371 15.07 -18.63 -8.63
C LYS A 371 15.34 -18.02 -7.25
N ASN A 372 16.24 -18.63 -6.46
CA ASN A 372 16.53 -18.24 -5.08
C ASN A 372 18.04 -17.99 -4.95
N LYS A 373 18.49 -16.77 -5.32
CA LYS A 373 19.92 -16.45 -5.46
C LYS A 373 20.35 -15.23 -4.67
N TYR A 374 21.55 -15.33 -4.11
CA TYR A 374 22.23 -14.20 -3.45
C TYR A 374 21.44 -13.58 -2.30
N ASN A 375 20.56 -14.35 -1.65
CA ASN A 375 19.85 -13.89 -0.47
C ASN A 375 20.64 -14.22 0.81
N SER A 376 20.36 -13.52 1.91
CA SER A 376 21.05 -13.76 3.18
C SER A 376 20.93 -15.21 3.66
N TRP A 377 19.77 -15.84 3.46
CA TRP A 377 19.55 -17.24 3.83
C TRP A 377 20.19 -18.28 2.91
N ASN A 378 20.77 -17.86 1.78
CA ASN A 378 21.58 -18.76 0.97
C ASN A 378 22.95 -19.04 1.62
N PHE A 379 23.41 -18.22 2.55
CA PHE A 379 24.63 -18.42 3.33
C PHE A 379 24.35 -19.25 4.58
N ARG A 380 24.38 -20.57 4.45
CA ARG A 380 24.05 -21.50 5.54
C ARG A 380 25.10 -21.57 6.65
N ASP A 381 26.26 -20.99 6.43
CA ASP A 381 27.41 -21.00 7.34
C ASP A 381 27.53 -19.74 8.21
N ILE A 382 26.54 -18.85 8.16
CA ILE A 382 26.48 -17.65 9.01
C ILE A 382 25.17 -17.60 9.81
N THR A 383 25.27 -16.94 10.96
CA THR A 383 24.10 -16.46 11.72
C THR A 383 24.17 -14.94 11.75
N ILE A 384 23.20 -14.29 11.13
CA ILE A 384 23.13 -12.83 11.10
C ILE A 384 22.88 -12.29 12.51
N LYS A 385 23.57 -11.23 12.88
CA LYS A 385 23.50 -10.58 14.19
C LYS A 385 23.11 -9.12 14.06
N ASP A 386 22.67 -8.53 15.16
CA ASP A 386 22.31 -7.10 15.21
C ASP A 386 23.49 -6.20 14.80
N ASP A 387 24.71 -6.57 15.23
CA ASP A 387 25.93 -5.84 14.92
C ASP A 387 26.34 -5.89 13.43
N ASP A 388 25.70 -6.73 12.63
CA ASP A 388 25.90 -6.74 11.18
C ASP A 388 25.27 -5.52 10.50
N PHE A 389 24.45 -4.74 11.25
CA PHE A 389 23.78 -3.55 10.74
C PHE A 389 24.21 -2.30 11.50
N LEU A 390 24.21 -1.15 10.80
CA LEU A 390 24.54 0.14 11.40
C LEU A 390 23.48 0.61 12.40
N SER A 391 22.22 0.28 12.13
CA SER A 391 21.08 0.61 13.01
C SER A 391 19.94 -0.36 12.81
N LEU A 392 19.20 -0.63 13.87
CA LEU A 392 17.93 -1.34 13.91
C LEU A 392 16.82 -0.49 14.56
N ASP A 393 17.04 0.82 14.69
CA ASP A 393 16.07 1.76 15.27
C ASP A 393 15.01 2.14 14.23
N LEU A 394 13.80 1.59 14.37
CA LEU A 394 12.65 1.85 13.51
C LEU A 394 12.28 3.33 13.43
N ARG A 395 12.59 4.14 14.46
CA ARG A 395 12.29 5.57 14.47
C ARG A 395 13.02 6.33 13.37
N GLU A 396 14.12 5.78 12.85
CA GLU A 396 14.79 6.38 11.71
C GLU A 396 13.90 6.44 10.46
N LEU A 397 12.98 5.47 10.30
CA LEU A 397 12.12 5.37 9.14
C LEU A 397 11.05 6.48 9.07
N THR A 398 10.78 7.13 10.22
CA THR A 398 9.84 8.27 10.30
C THR A 398 10.50 9.64 10.15
N LYS A 399 11.81 9.71 9.95
CA LYS A 399 12.49 10.98 9.67
C LYS A 399 11.82 11.71 8.51
N ALA A 400 11.89 13.04 8.56
CA ALA A 400 11.34 13.88 7.51
C ALA A 400 11.92 13.51 6.14
N ARG A 401 11.08 13.55 5.12
CA ARG A 401 11.51 13.41 3.73
C ARG A 401 12.41 14.58 3.34
N GLY A 402 13.25 14.39 2.36
CA GLY A 402 14.02 15.45 1.75
C GLY A 402 13.15 16.50 1.04
N SER A 403 13.74 17.59 0.61
CA SER A 403 13.02 18.75 0.07
C SER A 403 12.23 18.45 -1.21
N ALA A 404 12.67 17.50 -2.02
CA ALA A 404 11.93 17.02 -3.18
C ALA A 404 11.00 15.83 -2.87
N GLY A 405 10.85 15.48 -1.58
CA GLY A 405 10.01 14.38 -1.10
C GLY A 405 10.70 13.02 -1.12
N GLU A 406 12.00 12.95 -1.39
CA GLU A 406 12.78 11.70 -1.37
C GLU A 406 12.81 11.08 0.03
N LEU A 407 12.97 9.76 0.08
CA LEU A 407 13.12 9.03 1.34
C LEU A 407 14.35 9.55 2.12
N PRO A 408 14.28 9.65 3.45
CA PRO A 408 15.40 10.09 4.25
C PRO A 408 16.56 9.10 4.17
N ASN A 409 17.78 9.61 4.19
CA ASN A 409 18.94 8.76 4.32
C ASN A 409 19.04 8.24 5.77
N VAL A 410 18.87 6.94 5.95
CA VAL A 410 18.85 6.28 7.26
C VAL A 410 19.92 5.19 7.33
N ASN A 411 20.31 4.82 8.55
CA ASN A 411 21.22 3.71 8.78
C ASN A 411 20.50 2.37 9.05
N PHE A 412 19.19 2.39 9.16
CA PHE A 412 18.39 1.21 9.40
C PHE A 412 18.64 0.12 8.34
N LEU A 413 19.02 -1.06 8.81
CA LEU A 413 19.39 -2.23 7.98
C LEU A 413 20.49 -1.99 6.94
N LYS A 414 21.28 -0.92 7.04
CA LYS A 414 22.53 -0.82 6.26
C LYS A 414 23.59 -1.72 6.87
N LEU A 415 24.35 -2.40 6.03
CA LEU A 415 25.43 -3.27 6.51
C LEU A 415 26.49 -2.47 7.26
N ASN A 416 26.89 -3.00 8.42
CA ASN A 416 27.95 -2.44 9.24
C ASN A 416 29.32 -3.00 8.77
N PRO A 417 30.24 -2.16 8.28
CA PRO A 417 31.56 -2.62 7.87
C PRO A 417 32.38 -3.32 8.94
N LYS A 418 31.99 -3.14 10.21
CA LYS A 418 32.61 -3.78 11.37
C LYS A 418 31.83 -5.00 11.86
N GLY A 419 30.71 -5.32 11.21
CA GLY A 419 29.86 -6.45 11.59
C GLY A 419 30.54 -7.80 11.37
N PRO A 420 30.27 -8.79 12.22
CA PRO A 420 30.93 -10.09 12.17
C PRO A 420 30.73 -10.84 10.86
N ASN A 421 29.62 -10.62 10.17
CA ASN A 421 29.30 -11.27 8.91
C ASN A 421 29.40 -10.32 7.70
N TYR A 422 30.00 -9.14 7.86
CA TYR A 422 30.03 -8.10 6.82
C TYR A 422 30.55 -8.63 5.48
N ALA A 423 31.68 -9.35 5.49
CA ALA A 423 32.28 -9.85 4.26
C ALA A 423 31.33 -10.75 3.45
N LYS A 424 30.57 -11.60 4.13
CA LYS A 424 29.57 -12.47 3.47
C LYS A 424 28.35 -11.67 2.99
N LEU A 425 27.77 -10.85 3.83
CA LEU A 425 26.59 -10.04 3.47
C LEU A 425 26.89 -9.02 2.39
N LYS A 426 28.13 -8.49 2.37
CA LYS A 426 28.60 -7.56 1.33
C LYS A 426 28.61 -8.20 -0.07
N THR A 427 28.76 -9.52 -0.17
CA THR A 427 28.69 -10.21 -1.47
C THR A 427 27.31 -10.07 -2.11
N ILE A 428 26.24 -9.89 -1.32
CA ILE A 428 24.89 -9.63 -1.84
C ILE A 428 24.88 -8.29 -2.58
N GLU A 429 25.43 -7.23 -1.97
CA GLU A 429 25.48 -5.89 -2.58
C GLU A 429 26.43 -5.85 -3.77
N ASP A 430 27.55 -6.57 -3.70
CA ASP A 430 28.55 -6.63 -4.79
C ASP A 430 27.98 -7.36 -6.00
N GLU A 431 27.29 -8.47 -5.80
CA GLU A 431 26.61 -9.17 -6.89
C GLU A 431 25.43 -8.34 -7.42
N LEU A 432 24.62 -7.71 -6.55
CA LEU A 432 23.51 -6.85 -6.94
C LEU A 432 23.96 -5.77 -7.94
N SER A 433 25.16 -5.19 -7.74
CA SER A 433 25.69 -4.14 -8.62
C SER A 433 25.81 -4.56 -10.09
N LYS A 434 25.90 -5.86 -10.34
CA LYS A 434 26.04 -6.48 -11.68
C LYS A 434 24.69 -6.76 -12.36
N TYR A 435 23.57 -6.55 -11.69
CA TYR A 435 22.24 -6.91 -12.20
C TYR A 435 21.27 -5.72 -12.18
N THR A 436 20.26 -5.80 -13.02
CA THR A 436 19.11 -4.92 -13.03
C THR A 436 17.84 -5.74 -13.00
N CYS A 437 16.75 -5.14 -12.47
CA CYS A 437 15.40 -5.69 -12.56
C CYS A 437 14.48 -4.63 -13.16
N ASP A 438 13.95 -4.88 -14.36
CA ASP A 438 13.05 -3.97 -15.04
C ASP A 438 11.63 -4.01 -14.44
N ASP A 439 10.72 -3.16 -14.92
CA ASP A 439 9.32 -3.13 -14.46
C ASP A 439 8.51 -4.38 -14.89
N ASN A 440 9.06 -5.21 -15.77
CA ASN A 440 8.48 -6.50 -16.11
C ASN A 440 8.95 -7.63 -15.18
N GLY A 441 9.86 -7.33 -14.26
CA GLY A 441 10.45 -8.31 -13.36
C GLY A 441 11.55 -9.14 -14.00
N ASN A 442 12.07 -8.75 -15.17
CA ASN A 442 13.21 -9.41 -15.80
C ASN A 442 14.49 -9.01 -15.10
N ILE A 443 15.20 -10.00 -14.57
CA ILE A 443 16.50 -9.81 -13.94
C ILE A 443 17.58 -10.09 -14.98
N THR A 444 18.36 -9.08 -15.32
CA THR A 444 19.41 -9.15 -16.34
C THR A 444 20.76 -8.71 -15.78
N LYS A 445 21.81 -9.36 -16.24
CA LYS A 445 23.18 -8.93 -15.94
C LYS A 445 23.52 -7.71 -16.79
N LYS A 446 24.12 -6.70 -16.16
CA LYS A 446 24.62 -5.48 -16.83
C LYS A 446 25.78 -5.78 -17.74
#